data_c45c4d8ca298e8f1163ec82e6671917e
#
_entry.id   c45c4d8ca298e8f1163ec82e6671917e
#
_cell.length_a   1.000
_cell.length_b   1.000
_cell.length_c   1.000
_cell.angle_alpha   90.00
_cell.angle_beta   90.00
_cell.angle_gamma   90.00
#
_symmetry.space_group_name_H-M   'P 1'
#
loop_
_entity.id
_entity.type
_entity.pdbx_description
1 polymer ?
#
loop_
_entity_poly.entity_id
_entity_poly.type
_entity_poly.pdbx_seq_one_letter_code
_entity_poly.pdbx_strand_id
1 'polypeptide(L)'
;MKQNKGNTEYIFIKGRDLKMRGIYVKIHRLRGEVILAACDENLVGKVFRDGPIILNVKEDFYKGKLVSEDEFREILRMATIMNLVGEKCVKIALEEGYLDEDRILYVQGVPHAQMAWMFL
;
A
#
# COMPACT_ATOMS: atom_id res chain seq x y z
N MET A 1 22.23 3.17 -10.46
CA MET A 1 22.76 2.90 -10.52
C MET A 1 22.81 3.08 -10.52
N LYS A 2 22.10 3.40 -10.55
CA LYS A 2 22.27 3.40 -10.52
C LYS A 2 21.82 3.60 -10.60
N GLN A 3 21.25 3.89 -10.56
CA GLN A 3 21.21 3.87 -10.65
C GLN A 3 20.69 4.21 -10.78
N ASN A 4 20.08 4.70 -10.70
CA ASN A 4 20.04 4.81 -10.95
C ASN A 4 19.40 5.21 -11.18
N LYS A 5 18.68 5.44 -11.06
CA LYS A 5 18.54 5.50 -11.28
C LYS A 5 17.95 5.41 -11.69
N GLY A 6 17.38 5.75 -11.78
CA GLY A 6 17.22 5.30 -12.13
C GLY A 6 16.72 5.06 -12.43
N ASN A 7 16.36 5.03 -12.46
CA ASN A 7 16.30 4.34 -12.90
C ASN A 7 15.98 3.78 -12.95
N THR A 8 15.57 3.66 -12.76
CA THR A 8 15.67 2.83 -12.78
C THR A 8 15.68 2.32 -13.01
N GLU A 9 15.36 2.04 -13.05
CA GLU A 9 15.73 1.25 -13.27
C GLU A 9 16.00 0.49 -13.44
N TYR A 10 15.99 0.28 -13.50
CA TYR A 10 16.64 -0.70 -13.66
C TYR A 10 16.86 -1.39 -13.83
N ILE A 11 16.93 -1.66 -13.79
CA ILE A 11 17.42 -2.50 -13.84
C ILE A 11 17.62 -3.18 -13.89
N PHE A 12 17.58 -3.55 -13.82
CA PHE A 12 18.03 -4.47 -13.83
C PHE A 12 18.11 -5.08 -13.73
N ILE A 13 18.08 -5.24 -13.63
CA ILE A 13 18.28 -6.03 -13.39
C ILE A 13 18.21 -6.64 -13.08
N LYS A 14 17.93 -6.99 -12.97
CA LYS A 14 17.80 -7.76 -12.62
C LYS A 14 17.44 -7.99 -11.98
N GLY A 15 17.07 -7.92 -11.80
CA GLY A 15 16.61 -8.21 -11.16
C GLY A 15 16.46 -7.77 -10.40
N ARG A 16 16.42 -7.63 -10.25
CA ARG A 16 16.20 -7.23 -9.59
C ARG A 16 15.56 -6.75 -9.26
N ASP A 17 15.37 -6.52 -9.49
CA ASP A 17 14.80 -5.98 -9.26
C ASP A 17 13.85 -5.75 -8.79
N LEU A 18 13.20 -6.14 -8.86
CA LEU A 18 12.22 -6.46 -8.09
C LEU A 18 12.11 -5.76 -6.83
N LYS A 19 12.95 -5.64 -6.08
CA LYS A 19 12.93 -4.85 -4.88
C LYS A 19 12.65 -3.41 -5.16
N MET A 20 12.65 -3.06 -6.38
CA MET A 20 12.33 -1.71 -6.82
C MET A 20 10.85 -1.49 -6.99
N ARG A 21 10.04 -2.48 -6.63
CA ARG A 21 8.60 -2.34 -6.70
C ARG A 21 8.11 -1.18 -5.87
N GLY A 22 7.15 -0.48 -6.41
CA GLY A 22 6.51 0.62 -5.72
C GLY A 22 5.21 0.23 -5.07
N ILE A 23 4.49 1.26 -4.72
CA ILE A 23 3.20 1.13 -4.07
C ILE A 23 2.19 1.90 -4.90
N TYR A 24 1.07 1.27 -5.25
CA TYR A 24 -0.03 2.00 -5.86
C TYR A 24 -0.80 2.73 -4.79
N VAL A 25 -1.14 3.99 -5.06
CA VAL A 25 -1.97 4.79 -4.17
C VAL A 25 -3.10 5.41 -4.96
N LYS A 26 -4.26 5.50 -4.33
CA LYS A 26 -5.40 6.19 -4.91
C LYS A 26 -6.12 6.93 -3.80
N ILE A 27 -6.37 8.21 -4.02
CA ILE A 27 -7.04 9.06 -3.05
C ILE A 27 -8.50 9.16 -3.45
N HIS A 28 -9.38 8.82 -2.51
CA HIS A 28 -10.82 8.99 -2.68
C HIS A 28 -11.28 10.03 -1.67
N ARG A 29 -12.05 11.00 -2.13
CA ARG A 29 -12.55 12.04 -1.25
C ARG A 29 -14.05 11.90 -1.11
N LEU A 30 -14.52 11.88 0.13
CA LEU A 30 -15.93 11.70 0.41
C LEU A 30 -16.26 12.42 1.71
N ARG A 31 -17.15 13.41 1.63
CA ARG A 31 -17.70 14.11 2.79
C ARG A 31 -16.62 14.61 3.77
N GLY A 32 -15.59 15.22 3.20
CA GLY A 32 -14.49 15.75 4.01
C GLY A 32 -13.44 14.75 4.40
N GLU A 33 -13.68 13.45 4.17
CA GLU A 33 -12.68 12.42 4.43
C GLU A 33 -11.71 12.29 3.26
N VAL A 34 -10.47 11.98 3.60
CA VAL A 34 -9.42 11.68 2.61
C VAL A 34 -9.09 10.20 2.79
N ILE A 35 -9.59 9.38 1.88
CA ILE A 35 -9.41 7.93 1.95
C ILE A 35 -8.23 7.55 1.08
N LEU A 36 -7.19 7.02 1.71
CA LEU A 36 -6.02 6.51 1.00
C LEU A 36 -6.16 5.02 0.83
N ALA A 37 -6.29 4.58 -0.42
CA ALA A 37 -6.21 3.17 -0.76
C ALA A 37 -4.82 2.91 -1.32
N ALA A 38 -4.09 1.97 -0.73
CA ALA A 38 -2.73 1.67 -1.14
C ALA A 38 -2.49 0.17 -1.15
N CYS A 39 -1.75 -0.29 -2.14
CA CYS A 39 -1.35 -1.69 -2.20
C CYS A 39 0.02 -1.82 -2.82
N ASP A 40 0.75 -2.86 -2.41
CA ASP A 40 2.01 -3.19 -3.07
C ASP A 40 1.74 -3.46 -4.55
N GLU A 41 2.65 -3.02 -5.38
CA GLU A 41 2.48 -3.04 -6.84
C GLU A 41 2.11 -4.42 -7.37
N ASN A 42 2.72 -5.46 -6.83
CA ASN A 42 2.53 -6.82 -7.34
C ASN A 42 1.20 -7.46 -6.91
N LEU A 43 0.40 -6.79 -6.10
CA LEU A 43 -0.83 -7.36 -5.57
C LEU A 43 -2.09 -6.85 -6.26
N VAL A 44 -2.00 -5.74 -6.99
CA VAL A 44 -3.19 -5.14 -7.60
C VAL A 44 -3.85 -6.12 -8.57
N GLY A 45 -5.17 -6.21 -8.48
CA GLY A 45 -5.94 -7.12 -9.32
C GLY A 45 -6.06 -8.53 -8.81
N LYS A 46 -5.38 -8.86 -7.72
CA LYS A 46 -5.41 -10.23 -7.17
C LYS A 46 -6.50 -10.38 -6.13
N VAL A 47 -6.90 -11.64 -5.92
CA VAL A 47 -7.89 -12.01 -4.91
C VAL A 47 -7.28 -13.09 -4.04
N PHE A 48 -7.35 -12.89 -2.72
CA PHE A 48 -6.85 -13.84 -1.74
C PHE A 48 -8.01 -14.32 -0.88
N ARG A 49 -8.04 -15.62 -0.60
CA ARG A 49 -9.13 -16.23 0.17
C ARG A 49 -8.56 -17.05 1.30
N ASP A 50 -9.22 -16.97 2.44
CA ASP A 50 -8.85 -17.76 3.60
C ASP A 50 -10.14 -18.06 4.35
N GLY A 51 -10.73 -19.25 4.08
CA GLY A 51 -12.04 -19.59 4.59
C GLY A 51 -13.09 -18.61 4.08
N PRO A 52 -13.90 -18.04 4.97
CA PRO A 52 -14.92 -17.06 4.57
C PRO A 52 -14.37 -15.67 4.25
N ILE A 53 -13.08 -15.45 4.53
CA ILE A 53 -12.48 -14.14 4.33
C ILE A 53 -11.97 -14.01 2.90
N ILE A 54 -12.35 -12.92 2.24
CA ILE A 54 -11.93 -12.63 0.88
C ILE A 54 -11.30 -11.25 0.85
N LEU A 55 -10.06 -11.20 0.36
CA LEU A 55 -9.35 -9.93 0.15
C LEU A 55 -9.24 -9.73 -1.36
N ASN A 56 -10.02 -8.80 -1.88
CA ASN A 56 -10.05 -8.49 -3.31
C ASN A 56 -9.35 -7.15 -3.53
N VAL A 57 -8.18 -7.19 -4.16
CA VAL A 57 -7.36 -5.99 -4.38
C VAL A 57 -7.76 -5.38 -5.74
N LYS A 58 -8.91 -4.72 -5.75
CA LYS A 58 -9.53 -4.22 -6.97
C LYS A 58 -8.73 -3.08 -7.59
N GLU A 59 -8.52 -3.17 -8.90
CA GLU A 59 -7.78 -2.14 -9.63
C GLU A 59 -8.41 -0.76 -9.48
N ASP A 60 -9.72 -0.67 -9.64
CA ASP A 60 -10.38 0.62 -9.62
C ASP A 60 -10.39 1.28 -8.24
N PHE A 61 -10.12 0.52 -7.18
CA PHE A 61 -10.01 1.08 -5.84
C PHE A 61 -8.57 1.46 -5.48
N TYR A 62 -7.60 0.67 -5.91
CA TYR A 62 -6.21 0.83 -5.48
C TYR A 62 -5.27 1.39 -6.55
N LYS A 63 -5.54 1.12 -7.83
CA LYS A 63 -4.57 1.44 -8.88
C LYS A 63 -4.72 2.87 -9.36
N GLY A 64 -4.12 3.78 -8.62
CA GLY A 64 -4.02 5.17 -9.04
C GLY A 64 -2.60 5.45 -9.52
N LYS A 65 -1.83 6.13 -8.69
CA LYS A 65 -0.46 6.51 -8.99
C LYS A 65 0.51 5.53 -8.36
N LEU A 66 1.53 5.16 -9.10
CA LEU A 66 2.62 4.34 -8.57
C LEU A 66 3.65 5.26 -7.93
N VAL A 67 3.95 5.03 -6.66
CA VAL A 67 4.84 5.91 -5.91
C VAL A 67 5.97 5.13 -5.25
N SER A 68 7.03 5.83 -4.89
CA SER A 68 8.13 5.27 -4.13
C SER A 68 7.74 5.15 -2.65
N GLU A 69 8.58 4.44 -1.88
CA GLU A 69 8.36 4.34 -0.44
C GLU A 69 8.41 5.70 0.24
N ASP A 70 9.34 6.56 -0.20
CA ASP A 70 9.47 7.90 0.39
C ASP A 70 8.25 8.76 0.10
N GLU A 71 7.75 8.71 -1.13
CA GLU A 71 6.51 9.41 -1.48
C GLU A 71 5.33 8.88 -0.66
N PHE A 72 5.28 7.56 -0.49
CA PHE A 72 4.20 6.94 0.27
C PHE A 72 4.18 7.45 1.72
N ARG A 73 5.36 7.60 2.34
CA ARG A 73 5.44 8.14 3.70
C ARG A 73 4.82 9.54 3.79
N GLU A 74 5.06 10.36 2.78
CA GLU A 74 4.47 11.71 2.77
C GLU A 74 2.96 11.66 2.55
N ILE A 75 2.51 10.77 1.67
CA ILE A 75 1.09 10.65 1.36
C ILE A 75 0.29 10.18 2.57
N LEU A 76 0.87 9.30 3.40
CA LEU A 76 0.19 8.82 4.61
C LEU A 76 -0.28 9.97 5.50
N ARG A 77 0.43 11.08 5.49
CA ARG A 77 0.08 12.23 6.34
C ARG A 77 -1.23 12.89 5.97
N MET A 78 -1.67 12.71 4.74
CA MET A 78 -2.88 13.38 4.23
C MET A 78 -4.14 12.61 4.55
N ALA A 79 -4.03 11.33 4.86
CA ALA A 79 -5.18 10.44 4.95
C ALA A 79 -5.90 10.59 6.28
N THR A 80 -7.22 10.61 6.23
CA THR A 80 -8.05 10.46 7.43
C THR A 80 -8.52 9.02 7.58
N ILE A 81 -8.56 8.28 6.47
CA ILE A 81 -8.91 6.85 6.46
C ILE A 81 -7.87 6.17 5.56
N MET A 82 -7.37 5.03 6.02
CA MET A 82 -6.41 4.23 5.25
C MET A 82 -6.94 2.84 5.02
N ASN A 83 -6.69 2.33 3.81
CA ASN A 83 -7.00 0.94 3.45
C ASN A 83 -5.76 0.41 2.74
N LEU A 84 -5.00 -0.46 3.42
CA LEU A 84 -3.66 -0.85 3.01
C LEU A 84 -3.58 -2.35 2.80
N VAL A 85 -2.93 -2.77 1.72
CA VAL A 85 -2.73 -4.18 1.39
C VAL A 85 -1.29 -4.41 0.96
N GLY A 86 -0.62 -5.36 1.60
CA GLY A 86 0.72 -5.77 1.20
C GLY A 86 1.76 -5.47 2.24
N GLU A 87 2.83 -6.25 2.20
CA GLU A 87 3.88 -6.17 3.22
C GLU A 87 4.57 -4.81 3.24
N LYS A 88 4.83 -4.26 2.07
CA LYS A 88 5.58 -3.01 1.98
C LYS A 88 4.79 -1.85 2.56
N CYS A 89 3.56 -1.65 2.09
CA CYS A 89 2.78 -0.49 2.54
C CYS A 89 2.36 -0.64 4.00
N VAL A 90 2.00 -1.84 4.44
CA VAL A 90 1.62 -2.06 5.85
C VAL A 90 2.82 -1.86 6.77
N LYS A 91 3.98 -2.35 6.38
CA LYS A 91 5.20 -2.18 7.18
C LYS A 91 5.54 -0.70 7.36
N ILE A 92 5.47 0.06 6.28
CA ILE A 92 5.77 1.50 6.34
C ILE A 92 4.78 2.21 7.28
N ALA A 93 3.49 1.90 7.16
CA ALA A 93 2.48 2.51 8.03
C ALA A 93 2.71 2.16 9.50
N LEU A 94 3.17 0.93 9.78
CA LEU A 94 3.57 0.53 11.14
C LEU A 94 4.75 1.36 11.63
N GLU A 95 5.79 1.49 10.79
CA GLU A 95 6.99 2.23 11.15
C GLU A 95 6.69 3.69 11.43
N GLU A 96 5.73 4.27 10.69
CA GLU A 96 5.35 5.66 10.85
C GLU A 96 4.34 5.87 11.98
N GLY A 97 3.93 4.80 12.66
CA GLY A 97 3.07 4.91 13.84
C GLY A 97 1.58 5.00 13.56
N TYR A 98 1.14 4.69 12.35
CA TYR A 98 -0.29 4.78 12.00
C TYR A 98 -1.08 3.52 12.33
N LEU A 99 -0.41 2.40 12.54
CA LEU A 99 -1.05 1.11 12.78
C LEU A 99 -0.48 0.44 14.01
N ASP A 100 -1.29 -0.42 14.63
CA ASP A 100 -0.83 -1.37 15.64
C ASP A 100 -0.78 -2.76 15.00
N GLU A 101 0.20 -3.56 15.39
CA GLU A 101 0.40 -4.89 14.82
C GLU A 101 -0.82 -5.79 15.00
N ASP A 102 -1.50 -5.68 16.12
CA ASP A 102 -2.66 -6.52 16.42
C ASP A 102 -3.90 -6.15 15.59
N ARG A 103 -3.82 -5.08 14.80
CA ARG A 103 -4.90 -4.66 13.91
C ARG A 103 -4.72 -5.14 12.48
N ILE A 104 -3.66 -5.91 12.21
CA ILE A 104 -3.36 -6.38 10.87
C ILE A 104 -3.99 -7.75 10.67
N LEU A 105 -4.77 -7.87 9.59
CA LEU A 105 -5.36 -9.14 9.18
C LEU A 105 -4.48 -9.76 8.10
N TYR A 106 -4.20 -11.05 8.21
CA TYR A 106 -3.42 -11.77 7.19
C TYR A 106 -4.34 -12.71 6.44
N VAL A 107 -4.35 -12.58 5.10
CA VAL A 107 -5.13 -13.45 4.23
C VAL A 107 -4.15 -14.11 3.28
N GLN A 108 -3.94 -15.41 3.45
CA GLN A 108 -2.91 -16.17 2.72
C GLN A 108 -1.53 -15.50 2.85
N GLY A 109 -1.21 -15.00 4.04
CA GLY A 109 0.06 -14.35 4.30
C GLY A 109 0.15 -12.90 3.82
N VAL A 110 -0.89 -12.37 3.18
CA VAL A 110 -0.91 -10.98 2.71
C VAL A 110 -1.51 -10.11 3.80
N PRO A 111 -0.76 -9.14 4.32
CA PRO A 111 -1.29 -8.25 5.37
C PRO A 111 -2.23 -7.22 4.80
N HIS A 112 -3.28 -6.96 5.56
CA HIS A 112 -4.29 -5.97 5.23
C HIS A 112 -4.63 -5.21 6.49
N ALA A 113 -4.70 -3.89 6.41
CA ALA A 113 -5.00 -3.05 7.55
C ALA A 113 -5.87 -1.88 7.15
N GLN A 114 -6.76 -1.50 8.06
CA GLN A 114 -7.60 -0.31 7.89
C GLN A 114 -7.44 0.56 9.12
N MET A 115 -7.48 1.86 8.91
CA MET A 115 -7.35 2.82 10.00
C MET A 115 -8.21 4.04 9.66
N ALA A 116 -8.85 4.60 10.67
CA ALA A 116 -9.61 5.82 10.52
C ALA A 116 -9.31 6.72 11.72
N TRP A 117 -9.04 8.00 11.46
CA TRP A 117 -8.92 8.99 12.51
C TRP A 117 -10.32 9.40 12.96
N MET A 118 -10.54 9.39 14.27
CA MET A 118 -11.82 9.82 14.84
C MET A 118 -11.57 10.98 15.76
N PHE A 119 -12.32 12.05 15.53
CA PHE A 119 -12.25 13.26 16.36
C PHE A 119 -13.51 13.34 17.20
N LEU A 120 -13.36 13.27 18.50
CA LEU A 120 -14.51 13.31 19.42
C LEU A 120 -14.65 14.67 20.09
#